data_4167c7a0c018ea840e94219626d757c5
#
_entry.id   4167c7a0c018ea840e94219626d757c5
#
_cell.length_a   1.000
_cell.length_b   1.000
_cell.length_c   1.000
_cell.angle_alpha   90.00
_cell.angle_beta   90.00
_cell.angle_gamma   90.00
#
_symmetry.space_group_name_H-M   'P 1'
#
loop_
_entity.id
_entity.type
_entity.pdbx_description
1 polymer ?
#
loop_
_entity_poly.entity_id
_entity_poly.type
_entity_poly.pdbx_seq_one_letter_code
_entity_poly.pdbx_strand_id
1 'polypeptide(L)'
;MRLTSWNFLHGQSLNPAEKADVASALALLGSDVLALQEIDYRLPRSMDINQAHLVADAMEAKWWGFAPALKGTPGVKWRKLDSREQQVLTLSDLDNQGEYYGISIVSKIPVKKWLRLELGKAWIGLPLLVANEKGKVAPFYVKDEPRVALAAVLENGWTIINVHLSFVPFVNIFQLLKVTRWAKKLERETSTKVALVGDFNLPWGLPTRITRWRRATDALTYPSWKPAISFDYILLRDGADLQSVEVVAPQMAMSDHRPISIDI
;
A
#
# COMPACT_ATOMS: atom_id res chain seq x y z
N MET A 1 -2.13 -3.59 -18.93
CA MET A 1 -2.10 -2.57 -17.85
C MET A 1 -1.04 -2.97 -16.84
N ARG A 2 -0.08 -2.06 -16.58
CA ARG A 2 0.94 -2.30 -15.55
C ARG A 2 0.40 -1.91 -14.18
N LEU A 3 0.25 -2.90 -13.31
CA LEU A 3 -0.16 -2.75 -11.92
C LEU A 3 1.04 -2.92 -11.00
N THR A 4 1.31 -1.91 -10.17
CA THR A 4 2.42 -1.93 -9.21
C THR A 4 1.89 -1.80 -7.78
N SER A 5 2.52 -2.49 -6.84
CA SER A 5 2.36 -2.31 -5.40
C SER A 5 3.69 -1.93 -4.76
N TRP A 6 3.68 -0.93 -3.89
CA TRP A 6 4.89 -0.46 -3.20
C TRP A 6 4.59 0.10 -1.81
N ASN A 7 5.19 -0.50 -0.80
CA ASN A 7 5.28 0.16 0.51
C ASN A 7 6.28 1.31 0.37
N PHE A 8 5.78 2.54 0.45
CA PHE A 8 6.50 3.75 0.08
C PHE A 8 7.37 4.30 1.22
N LEU A 9 7.16 3.83 2.44
CA LEU A 9 7.83 4.32 3.66
C LEU A 9 7.84 5.85 3.71
N HIS A 10 6.69 6.49 3.49
CA HIS A 10 6.50 7.95 3.38
C HIS A 10 7.57 8.69 2.54
N GLY A 11 8.11 8.02 1.54
CA GLY A 11 9.13 8.61 0.65
C GLY A 11 10.52 8.74 1.29
N GLN A 12 10.81 7.97 2.33
CA GLN A 12 12.09 8.05 3.02
C GLN A 12 13.23 7.51 2.15
N SER A 13 14.30 8.31 2.01
CA SER A 13 15.54 7.86 1.39
C SER A 13 16.24 6.80 2.25
N LEU A 14 16.86 5.82 1.60
CA LEU A 14 17.72 4.84 2.27
C LEU A 14 19.05 5.47 2.72
N ASN A 15 19.46 6.56 2.11
CA ASN A 15 20.59 7.37 2.54
C ASN A 15 20.07 8.67 3.17
N PRO A 16 20.18 8.85 4.50
CA PRO A 16 19.68 10.06 5.16
C PRO A 16 20.32 11.36 4.68
N ALA A 17 21.51 11.30 4.05
CA ALA A 17 22.19 12.45 3.48
C ALA A 17 21.64 12.89 2.11
N GLU A 18 20.78 12.09 1.50
CA GLU A 18 20.23 12.32 0.16
C GLU A 18 18.72 12.46 0.22
N LYS A 19 18.15 13.34 -0.59
CA LYS A 19 16.70 13.38 -0.79
C LYS A 19 16.29 12.25 -1.75
N ALA A 20 15.18 11.61 -1.45
CA ALA A 20 14.59 10.64 -2.36
C ALA A 20 14.12 11.34 -3.65
N ASP A 21 14.56 10.82 -4.79
CA ASP A 21 14.05 11.24 -6.11
C ASP A 21 12.84 10.40 -6.49
N VAL A 22 11.68 10.86 -6.03
CA VAL A 22 10.39 10.20 -6.27
C VAL A 22 10.07 10.14 -7.76
N ALA A 23 10.34 11.21 -8.51
CA ALA A 23 9.99 11.27 -9.94
C ALA A 23 10.77 10.24 -10.75
N SER A 24 12.09 10.15 -10.56
CA SER A 24 12.92 9.14 -11.23
C SER A 24 12.52 7.72 -10.83
N ALA A 25 12.22 7.47 -9.55
CA ALA A 25 11.76 6.16 -9.10
C ALA A 25 10.44 5.75 -9.78
N LEU A 26 9.47 6.65 -9.89
CA LEU A 26 8.19 6.39 -10.54
C LEU A 26 8.32 6.20 -12.06
N ALA A 27 9.20 6.96 -12.70
CA ALA A 27 9.48 6.81 -14.13
C ALA A 27 10.01 5.39 -14.45
N LEU A 28 10.89 4.85 -13.60
CA LEU A 28 11.40 3.48 -13.75
C LEU A 28 10.30 2.41 -13.64
N LEU A 29 9.26 2.65 -12.85
CA LEU A 29 8.15 1.70 -12.68
C LEU A 29 7.24 1.64 -13.91
N GLY A 30 7.03 2.75 -14.58
CA GLY A 30 6.16 2.85 -15.76
C GLY A 30 4.72 2.37 -15.49
N SER A 31 4.21 2.58 -14.28
CA SER A 31 2.93 2.05 -13.84
C SER A 31 1.74 2.77 -14.46
N ASP A 32 0.70 2.01 -14.83
CA ASP A 32 -0.62 2.55 -15.15
C ASP A 32 -1.45 2.75 -13.88
N VAL A 33 -1.31 1.80 -12.93
CA VAL A 33 -1.94 1.84 -11.61
C VAL A 33 -0.91 1.51 -10.54
N LEU A 34 -0.78 2.37 -9.53
CA LEU A 34 0.17 2.23 -8.45
C LEU A 34 -0.57 2.23 -7.10
N ALA A 35 -0.45 1.13 -6.37
CA ALA A 35 -0.96 0.97 -5.01
C ALA A 35 0.17 1.22 -4.00
N LEU A 36 -0.01 2.19 -3.14
CA LEU A 36 1.00 2.68 -2.21
C LEU A 36 0.56 2.42 -0.76
N GLN A 37 1.48 1.93 0.05
CA GLN A 37 1.32 1.82 1.49
C GLN A 37 2.27 2.81 2.18
N GLU A 38 2.02 3.11 3.44
CA GLU A 38 2.77 4.06 4.24
C GLU A 38 2.88 5.46 3.62
N ILE A 39 1.74 5.99 3.21
CA ILE A 39 1.62 7.32 2.60
C ILE A 39 1.23 8.35 3.66
N ASP A 40 1.92 9.47 3.64
CA ASP A 40 1.60 10.65 4.42
C ASP A 40 0.73 11.61 3.61
N TYR A 41 -0.27 12.16 4.29
CA TYR A 41 -1.07 13.27 3.79
C TYR A 41 -0.84 14.46 4.72
N ARG A 42 -0.04 15.43 4.26
CA ARG A 42 0.31 16.68 4.97
C ARG A 42 0.89 16.49 6.39
N LEU A 43 1.69 15.44 6.58
CA LEU A 43 2.42 15.29 7.84
C LEU A 43 3.71 16.11 7.84
N PRO A 44 4.10 16.72 8.98
CA PRO A 44 5.33 17.52 9.07
C PRO A 44 6.60 16.77 8.67
N ARG A 45 6.69 15.47 9.00
CA ARG A 45 7.87 14.64 8.64
C ARG A 45 8.08 14.51 7.13
N SER A 46 7.03 14.69 6.35
CA SER A 46 7.04 14.68 4.88
C SER A 46 6.79 16.08 4.29
N MET A 47 7.20 17.14 5.02
CA MET A 47 7.15 18.54 4.58
C MET A 47 5.74 19.04 4.24
N ASP A 48 4.72 18.58 4.96
CA ASP A 48 3.31 18.93 4.77
C ASP A 48 2.76 18.64 3.36
N ILE A 49 3.41 17.70 2.64
CA ILE A 49 3.03 17.32 1.28
C ILE A 49 1.90 16.31 1.31
N ASN A 50 0.94 16.43 0.39
CA ASN A 50 0.03 15.36 0.02
C ASN A 50 0.78 14.40 -0.94
N GLN A 51 1.30 13.31 -0.39
CA GLN A 51 2.11 12.38 -1.18
C GLN A 51 1.31 11.63 -2.25
N ALA A 52 0.00 11.41 -2.06
CA ALA A 52 -0.84 10.80 -3.08
C ALA A 52 -0.94 11.71 -4.32
N HIS A 53 -1.10 13.01 -4.12
CA HIS A 53 -1.13 14.00 -5.20
C HIS A 53 0.25 14.15 -5.85
N LEU A 54 1.32 14.25 -5.06
CA LEU A 54 2.70 14.29 -5.57
C LEU A 54 3.01 13.12 -6.51
N VAL A 55 2.61 11.91 -6.11
CA VAL A 55 2.80 10.72 -6.95
C VAL A 55 1.93 10.77 -8.20
N ALA A 56 0.69 11.26 -8.08
CA ALA A 56 -0.20 11.40 -9.23
C ALA A 56 0.37 12.38 -10.27
N ASP A 57 0.88 13.52 -9.85
CA ASP A 57 1.53 14.49 -10.72
C ASP A 57 2.77 13.92 -11.41
N ALA A 58 3.64 13.24 -10.65
CA ALA A 58 4.85 12.62 -11.19
C ALA A 58 4.55 11.45 -12.15
N MET A 59 3.41 10.78 -12.00
CA MET A 59 2.95 9.76 -12.93
C MET A 59 2.15 10.32 -14.12
N GLU A 60 1.83 11.61 -14.15
CA GLU A 60 0.85 12.20 -15.06
C GLU A 60 -0.53 11.51 -14.98
N ALA A 61 -0.92 11.09 -13.77
CA ALA A 61 -2.16 10.38 -13.50
C ALA A 61 -3.24 11.35 -13.04
N LYS A 62 -4.45 11.21 -13.60
CA LYS A 62 -5.59 12.09 -13.28
C LYS A 62 -6.41 11.62 -12.08
N TRP A 63 -6.27 10.37 -11.67
CA TRP A 63 -7.07 9.78 -10.59
C TRP A 63 -6.18 9.31 -9.46
N TRP A 64 -6.46 9.75 -8.27
CA TRP A 64 -5.89 9.22 -7.06
C TRP A 64 -6.94 9.19 -5.96
N GLY A 65 -6.82 8.20 -5.08
CA GLY A 65 -7.61 8.10 -3.86
C GLY A 65 -6.67 7.80 -2.69
N PHE A 66 -6.84 8.52 -1.60
CA PHE A 66 -6.13 8.30 -0.35
C PHE A 66 -7.12 7.88 0.73
N ALA A 67 -6.86 6.76 1.39
CA ALA A 67 -7.64 6.29 2.53
C ALA A 67 -6.84 6.51 3.82
N PRO A 68 -7.19 7.53 4.63
CA PRO A 68 -6.55 7.74 5.92
C PRO A 68 -6.82 6.56 6.84
N ALA A 69 -5.81 6.07 7.55
CA ALA A 69 -5.92 5.04 8.58
C ALA A 69 -5.96 5.65 9.98
N LEU A 70 -5.21 6.73 10.18
CA LEU A 70 -5.13 7.47 11.43
C LEU A 70 -4.82 8.95 11.16
N LYS A 71 -5.02 9.80 12.18
CA LYS A 71 -4.61 11.21 12.15
C LYS A 71 -3.38 11.41 13.01
N GLY A 72 -2.32 11.99 12.42
CA GLY A 72 -1.02 12.22 13.04
C GLY A 72 0.05 11.24 12.57
N THR A 73 1.19 11.23 13.24
CA THR A 73 2.40 10.49 12.84
C THR A 73 2.50 9.17 13.60
N PRO A 74 2.50 8.01 12.90
CA PRO A 74 2.75 6.70 13.48
C PRO A 74 4.03 6.68 14.33
N GLY A 75 3.98 5.95 15.45
CA GLY A 75 5.13 5.83 16.35
C GLY A 75 5.45 7.07 17.21
N VAL A 76 4.86 8.23 16.89
CA VAL A 76 5.08 9.50 17.62
C VAL A 76 3.81 9.93 18.34
N LYS A 77 2.89 10.57 17.63
CA LYS A 77 1.62 11.04 18.18
C LYS A 77 0.53 10.88 17.13
N TRP A 78 -0.48 10.11 17.46
CA TRP A 78 -1.61 9.90 16.56
C TRP A 78 -2.91 9.61 17.35
N ARG A 79 -4.04 9.75 16.68
CA ARG A 79 -5.37 9.35 17.17
C ARG A 79 -6.15 8.59 16.10
N LYS A 80 -7.18 7.89 16.52
CA LYS A 80 -8.16 7.30 15.59
C LYS A 80 -8.89 8.41 14.83
N LEU A 81 -9.33 8.09 13.64
CA LEU A 81 -10.20 8.95 12.84
C LEU A 81 -11.59 9.02 13.47
N ASP A 82 -12.21 10.18 13.40
CA ASP A 82 -13.65 10.31 13.62
C ASP A 82 -14.44 9.91 12.36
N SER A 83 -15.77 9.86 12.44
CA SER A 83 -16.61 9.40 11.33
C SER A 83 -16.54 10.28 10.08
N ARG A 84 -16.22 11.58 10.23
CA ARG A 84 -16.10 12.52 9.09
C ARG A 84 -14.76 12.36 8.39
N GLU A 85 -13.74 11.93 9.10
CA GLU A 85 -12.40 11.68 8.59
C GLU A 85 -12.27 10.30 7.90
N GLN A 86 -13.27 9.42 8.09
CA GLN A 86 -13.31 8.07 7.50
C GLN A 86 -13.84 8.07 6.06
N GLN A 87 -13.33 8.94 5.23
CA GLN A 87 -13.65 9.00 3.79
C GLN A 87 -12.40 8.79 2.94
N VAL A 88 -12.58 8.47 1.68
CA VAL A 88 -11.50 8.47 0.70
C VAL A 88 -11.32 9.90 0.21
N LEU A 89 -10.13 10.46 0.38
CA LEU A 89 -9.77 11.76 -0.16
C LEU A 89 -9.30 11.60 -1.60
N THR A 90 -9.70 12.53 -2.45
CA THR A 90 -9.45 12.53 -3.90
C THR A 90 -9.04 13.93 -4.38
N LEU A 91 -8.94 14.14 -5.68
CA LEU A 91 -8.65 15.44 -6.26
C LEU A 91 -9.64 16.53 -5.81
N SER A 92 -10.88 16.17 -5.49
CA SER A 92 -11.89 17.12 -4.97
C SER A 92 -11.60 17.60 -3.53
N ASP A 93 -10.68 16.94 -2.83
CA ASP A 93 -10.37 17.19 -1.42
C ASP A 93 -8.99 17.84 -1.23
N LEU A 94 -8.44 18.50 -2.27
CA LEU A 94 -7.12 19.14 -2.19
C LEU A 94 -7.01 20.19 -1.09
N ASP A 95 -8.11 20.85 -0.76
CA ASP A 95 -8.18 21.87 0.31
C ASP A 95 -8.23 21.26 1.71
N ASN A 96 -8.29 19.94 1.84
CA ASN A 96 -8.30 19.27 3.14
C ASN A 96 -6.97 19.52 3.87
N GLN A 97 -7.06 20.11 5.07
CA GLN A 97 -5.90 20.48 5.92
C GLN A 97 -5.60 19.41 6.98
N GLY A 98 -6.19 18.22 6.87
CA GLY A 98 -5.94 17.15 7.83
C GLY A 98 -4.54 16.56 7.67
N GLU A 99 -3.95 16.15 8.77
CA GLU A 99 -2.66 15.47 8.84
C GLU A 99 -2.90 13.97 9.04
N TYR A 100 -2.75 13.18 7.99
CA TYR A 100 -3.11 11.76 8.02
C TYR A 100 -1.97 10.85 7.54
N TYR A 101 -2.03 9.63 8.02
CA TYR A 101 -1.24 8.51 7.50
C TYR A 101 -2.19 7.43 7.02
N GLY A 102 -1.84 6.79 5.89
CA GLY A 102 -2.71 5.78 5.30
C GLY A 102 -2.12 5.09 4.08
N ILE A 103 -3.02 4.75 3.15
CA ILE A 103 -2.70 4.09 1.89
C ILE A 103 -3.34 4.82 0.71
N SER A 104 -2.76 4.67 -0.48
CA SER A 104 -3.26 5.33 -1.68
C SER A 104 -3.30 4.39 -2.89
N ILE A 105 -4.15 4.69 -3.85
CA ILE A 105 -4.07 4.18 -5.23
C ILE A 105 -4.03 5.37 -6.16
N VAL A 106 -3.04 5.38 -7.06
CA VAL A 106 -2.90 6.35 -8.14
C VAL A 106 -3.12 5.64 -9.46
N SER A 107 -3.88 6.23 -10.39
CA SER A 107 -4.27 5.58 -11.63
C SER A 107 -4.28 6.53 -12.83
N LYS A 108 -3.68 6.11 -13.94
CA LYS A 108 -3.85 6.74 -15.26
C LYS A 108 -5.18 6.33 -15.90
N ILE A 109 -5.74 5.20 -15.44
CA ILE A 109 -7.02 4.67 -15.93
C ILE A 109 -8.15 5.31 -15.12
N PRO A 110 -9.25 5.75 -15.75
CA PRO A 110 -10.38 6.34 -15.06
C PRO A 110 -10.96 5.45 -13.97
N VAL A 111 -11.24 6.05 -12.81
CA VAL A 111 -11.82 5.39 -11.66
C VAL A 111 -13.30 5.74 -11.53
N LYS A 112 -14.17 4.74 -11.67
CA LYS A 112 -15.63 4.86 -11.52
C LYS A 112 -16.05 5.09 -10.07
N LYS A 113 -15.37 4.42 -9.14
CA LYS A 113 -15.76 4.42 -7.73
C LYS A 113 -14.58 4.15 -6.82
N TRP A 114 -14.50 4.92 -5.75
CA TRP A 114 -13.61 4.70 -4.62
C TRP A 114 -14.40 4.08 -3.46
N LEU A 115 -13.82 3.08 -2.82
CA LEU A 115 -14.44 2.40 -1.69
C LEU A 115 -13.37 2.11 -0.64
N ARG A 116 -13.77 2.12 0.64
CA ARG A 116 -12.88 1.77 1.75
C ARG A 116 -13.51 0.75 2.69
N LEU A 117 -12.66 0.03 3.41
CA LEU A 117 -13.04 -0.92 4.44
C LEU A 117 -12.14 -0.78 5.65
N GLU A 118 -12.71 -0.51 6.81
CA GLU A 118 -11.97 -0.51 8.07
C GLU A 118 -11.55 -1.93 8.43
N LEU A 119 -10.24 -2.13 8.70
CA LEU A 119 -9.70 -3.42 9.10
C LEU A 119 -9.48 -3.54 10.60
N GLY A 120 -9.46 -2.39 11.31
CA GLY A 120 -9.15 -2.33 12.74
C GLY A 120 -7.65 -2.44 13.02
N LYS A 121 -7.30 -2.69 14.28
CA LYS A 121 -5.92 -2.86 14.75
C LYS A 121 -5.84 -3.91 15.84
N ALA A 122 -4.64 -4.41 16.12
CA ALA A 122 -4.39 -5.20 17.34
C ALA A 122 -4.53 -4.36 18.61
N TRP A 123 -4.87 -5.01 19.70
CA TRP A 123 -4.91 -4.40 21.02
C TRP A 123 -3.51 -4.25 21.63
N ILE A 124 -2.57 -5.08 21.16
CA ILE A 124 -1.17 -5.15 21.61
C ILE A 124 -0.24 -4.70 20.48
N GLY A 125 0.97 -4.28 20.86
CA GLY A 125 2.09 -4.15 19.92
C GLY A 125 3.02 -5.35 20.01
N LEU A 126 4.07 -5.32 19.22
CA LEU A 126 5.14 -6.32 19.24
C LEU A 126 6.51 -5.64 19.27
N PRO A 127 7.54 -6.30 19.84
CA PRO A 127 8.91 -5.88 19.62
C PRO A 127 9.30 -6.19 18.17
N LEU A 128 9.57 -5.14 17.41
CA LEU A 128 10.13 -5.24 16.06
C LEU A 128 11.64 -5.00 16.12
N LEU A 129 12.38 -5.71 15.29
CA LEU A 129 13.80 -5.47 15.10
C LEU A 129 13.97 -4.30 14.14
N VAL A 130 14.27 -3.12 14.68
CA VAL A 130 14.47 -1.91 13.90
C VAL A 130 15.96 -1.60 13.83
N ALA A 131 16.48 -1.42 12.63
CA ALA A 131 17.83 -0.92 12.44
C ALA A 131 17.87 0.58 12.78
N ASN A 132 18.77 0.97 13.69
CA ASN A 132 19.01 2.39 13.97
C ASN A 132 19.90 3.02 12.88
N GLU A 133 20.05 4.35 12.93
CA GLU A 133 20.89 5.14 12.01
C GLU A 133 22.36 4.65 11.90
N LYS A 134 22.83 3.86 12.85
CA LYS A 134 24.18 3.24 12.88
C LYS A 134 24.18 1.79 12.40
N GLY A 135 23.08 1.29 11.81
CA GLY A 135 22.94 -0.07 11.34
C GLY A 135 22.86 -1.13 12.46
N LYS A 136 22.78 -0.72 13.73
CA LYS A 136 22.55 -1.65 14.84
C LYS A 136 21.07 -2.00 14.93
N VAL A 137 20.78 -3.28 14.86
CA VAL A 137 19.42 -3.80 15.03
C VAL A 137 19.12 -3.92 16.52
N ALA A 138 18.07 -3.26 16.98
CA ALA A 138 17.59 -3.34 18.35
C ALA A 138 16.10 -3.65 18.39
N PRO A 139 15.61 -4.40 19.37
CA PRO A 139 14.17 -4.59 19.53
C PRO A 139 13.53 -3.28 20.01
N PHE A 140 12.56 -2.79 19.24
CA PHE A 140 11.76 -1.64 19.59
C PHE A 140 10.29 -2.04 19.67
N TYR A 141 9.61 -1.73 20.79
CA TYR A 141 8.20 -2.06 20.94
C TYR A 141 7.33 -1.11 20.14
N VAL A 142 6.68 -1.64 19.12
CA VAL A 142 5.78 -0.88 18.24
C VAL A 142 4.33 -1.25 18.56
N LYS A 143 3.51 -0.25 18.89
CA LYS A 143 2.06 -0.43 19.01
C LYS A 143 1.45 -0.56 17.63
N ASP A 144 0.52 -1.51 17.47
CA ASP A 144 -0.21 -1.65 16.20
C ASP A 144 -1.13 -0.45 15.95
N GLU A 145 -1.36 -0.17 14.69
CA GLU A 145 -2.07 0.97 14.18
C GLU A 145 -3.37 0.54 13.48
N PRO A 146 -4.38 1.43 13.41
CA PRO A 146 -5.56 1.17 12.60
C PRO A 146 -5.16 0.89 11.14
N ARG A 147 -5.78 -0.11 10.54
CA ARG A 147 -5.55 -0.50 9.14
C ARG A 147 -6.84 -0.30 8.33
N VAL A 148 -6.66 0.00 7.06
CA VAL A 148 -7.74 0.22 6.11
C VAL A 148 -7.42 -0.47 4.80
N ALA A 149 -8.44 -0.91 4.07
CA ALA A 149 -8.33 -1.29 2.68
C ALA A 149 -8.97 -0.23 1.79
N LEU A 150 -8.34 0.07 0.66
CA LEU A 150 -8.82 1.00 -0.36
C LEU A 150 -9.08 0.26 -1.66
N ALA A 151 -10.25 0.43 -2.26
CA ALA A 151 -10.57 -0.13 -3.56
C ALA A 151 -10.82 0.97 -4.59
N ALA A 152 -10.24 0.80 -5.78
CA ALA A 152 -10.51 1.56 -6.98
C ALA A 152 -11.21 0.67 -8.01
N VAL A 153 -12.46 0.98 -8.35
CA VAL A 153 -13.18 0.32 -9.45
C VAL A 153 -12.85 1.06 -10.74
N LEU A 154 -12.06 0.45 -11.61
CA LEU A 154 -11.56 1.07 -12.85
C LEU A 154 -12.56 0.90 -14.01
N GLU A 155 -12.46 1.78 -15.02
CA GLU A 155 -13.30 1.68 -16.22
C GLU A 155 -12.95 0.48 -17.11
N ASN A 156 -11.72 -0.01 -17.04
CA ASN A 156 -11.25 -1.15 -17.84
C ASN A 156 -11.68 -2.53 -17.33
N GLY A 157 -12.59 -2.59 -16.35
CA GLY A 157 -13.15 -3.84 -15.82
C GLY A 157 -12.33 -4.47 -14.70
N TRP A 158 -11.37 -3.76 -14.10
CA TRP A 158 -10.65 -4.19 -12.92
C TRP A 158 -11.07 -3.43 -11.66
N THR A 159 -11.05 -4.13 -10.53
CA THR A 159 -11.07 -3.52 -9.18
C THR A 159 -9.76 -3.82 -8.49
N ILE A 160 -9.01 -2.76 -8.18
CA ILE A 160 -7.76 -2.87 -7.47
C ILE A 160 -8.03 -2.59 -5.99
N ILE A 161 -7.64 -3.51 -5.12
CA ILE A 161 -7.79 -3.39 -3.67
C ILE A 161 -6.40 -3.32 -3.05
N ASN A 162 -6.06 -2.18 -2.49
CA ASN A 162 -4.81 -1.93 -1.77
C ASN A 162 -4.99 -2.19 -0.28
N VAL A 163 -4.00 -2.84 0.34
CA VAL A 163 -3.96 -3.10 1.79
C VAL A 163 -2.56 -2.85 2.35
N HIS A 164 -2.52 -2.44 3.62
CA HIS A 164 -1.36 -2.59 4.49
C HIS A 164 -1.85 -3.26 5.77
N LEU A 165 -1.60 -4.56 5.92
CA LEU A 165 -2.11 -5.34 7.04
C LEU A 165 -1.26 -5.13 8.29
N SER A 166 -1.82 -5.47 9.45
CA SER A 166 -1.11 -5.45 10.72
C SER A 166 0.14 -6.35 10.67
N PHE A 167 1.21 -5.94 11.34
CA PHE A 167 2.39 -6.80 11.56
C PHE A 167 2.18 -7.81 12.70
N VAL A 168 1.07 -7.70 13.45
CA VAL A 168 0.75 -8.60 14.56
C VAL A 168 0.17 -9.90 14.03
N PRO A 169 0.80 -11.08 14.32
CA PRO A 169 0.31 -12.38 13.91
C PRO A 169 -1.15 -12.61 14.32
N PHE A 170 -1.86 -13.40 13.54
CA PHE A 170 -3.30 -13.66 13.63
C PHE A 170 -4.18 -12.44 13.32
N VAL A 171 -3.83 -11.23 13.75
CA VAL A 171 -4.58 -10.01 13.40
C VAL A 171 -4.52 -9.77 11.89
N ASN A 172 -3.32 -9.87 11.28
CA ASN A 172 -3.15 -9.80 9.83
C ASN A 172 -3.95 -10.89 9.09
N ILE A 173 -4.03 -12.12 9.65
CA ILE A 173 -4.85 -13.19 9.07
C ILE A 173 -6.34 -12.84 9.12
N PHE A 174 -6.84 -12.35 10.24
CA PHE A 174 -8.25 -11.90 10.35
C PHE A 174 -8.55 -10.73 9.40
N GLN A 175 -7.63 -9.77 9.28
CA GLN A 175 -7.74 -8.67 8.33
C GLN A 175 -7.75 -9.18 6.88
N LEU A 176 -6.86 -10.12 6.54
CA LEU A 176 -6.83 -10.76 5.22
C LEU A 176 -8.15 -11.47 4.89
N LEU A 177 -8.68 -12.24 5.82
CA LEU A 177 -9.97 -12.92 5.63
C LEU A 177 -11.12 -11.91 5.46
N LYS A 178 -11.10 -10.80 6.20
CA LYS A 178 -12.10 -9.73 6.09
C LYS A 178 -12.04 -9.07 4.71
N VAL A 179 -10.85 -8.67 4.26
CA VAL A 179 -10.69 -8.03 2.94
C VAL A 179 -10.98 -8.99 1.80
N THR A 180 -10.65 -10.29 1.93
CA THR A 180 -10.97 -11.30 0.92
C THR A 180 -12.49 -11.50 0.75
N ARG A 181 -13.26 -11.46 1.85
CA ARG A 181 -14.73 -11.51 1.79
C ARG A 181 -15.28 -10.26 1.10
N TRP A 182 -14.74 -9.10 1.43
CA TRP A 182 -15.11 -7.84 0.81
C TRP A 182 -14.78 -7.82 -0.70
N ALA A 183 -13.60 -8.30 -1.08
CA ALA A 183 -13.18 -8.43 -2.47
C ALA A 183 -14.15 -9.30 -3.30
N LYS A 184 -14.56 -10.48 -2.76
CA LYS A 184 -15.56 -11.34 -3.39
C LYS A 184 -16.95 -10.68 -3.53
N LYS A 185 -17.31 -9.82 -2.58
CA LYS A 185 -18.53 -9.03 -2.66
C LYS A 185 -18.44 -7.98 -3.76
N LEU A 186 -17.34 -7.21 -3.80
CA LEU A 186 -17.11 -6.19 -4.83
C LEU A 186 -17.10 -6.79 -6.23
N GLU A 187 -16.40 -7.89 -6.44
CA GLU A 187 -16.38 -8.61 -7.72
C GLU A 187 -17.78 -8.87 -8.28
N ARG A 188 -18.70 -9.34 -7.41
CA ARG A 188 -20.11 -9.61 -7.79
C ARG A 188 -20.89 -8.33 -8.05
N GLU A 189 -20.69 -7.29 -7.22
CA GLU A 189 -21.43 -6.03 -7.30
C GLU A 189 -21.01 -5.16 -8.48
N THR A 190 -19.73 -5.23 -8.85
CA THR A 190 -19.17 -4.39 -9.92
C THR A 190 -18.98 -5.15 -11.22
N SER A 191 -19.12 -6.48 -11.23
CA SER A 191 -18.84 -7.35 -12.38
C SER A 191 -17.43 -7.12 -12.95
N THR A 192 -16.45 -6.90 -12.07
CA THR A 192 -15.05 -6.63 -12.45
C THR A 192 -14.13 -7.76 -11.99
N LYS A 193 -12.99 -7.93 -12.65
CA LYS A 193 -11.89 -8.75 -12.15
C LYS A 193 -11.26 -8.05 -10.93
N VAL A 194 -10.81 -8.82 -9.94
CA VAL A 194 -10.24 -8.25 -8.71
C VAL A 194 -8.78 -8.61 -8.55
N ALA A 195 -7.94 -7.59 -8.29
CA ALA A 195 -6.58 -7.74 -7.79
C ALA A 195 -6.51 -7.21 -6.34
N LEU A 196 -6.02 -8.03 -5.43
CA LEU A 196 -5.73 -7.65 -4.04
C LEU A 196 -4.23 -7.51 -3.90
N VAL A 197 -3.77 -6.29 -3.60
CA VAL A 197 -2.37 -5.91 -3.63
C VAL A 197 -1.96 -5.19 -2.35
N GLY A 198 -0.67 -5.17 -2.04
CA GLY A 198 -0.15 -4.41 -0.91
C GLY A 198 0.89 -5.14 -0.08
N ASP A 199 1.21 -4.52 1.06
CA ASP A 199 1.99 -5.13 2.13
C ASP A 199 1.06 -5.90 3.08
N PHE A 200 1.19 -7.22 3.05
CA PHE A 200 0.36 -8.13 3.85
C PHE A 200 0.96 -8.43 5.23
N ASN A 201 2.22 -8.08 5.45
CA ASN A 201 2.95 -8.45 6.68
C ASN A 201 2.83 -9.96 7.01
N LEU A 202 2.66 -10.80 5.99
CA LEU A 202 2.53 -12.26 6.06
C LEU A 202 3.60 -12.90 5.15
N PRO A 203 4.65 -13.51 5.71
CA PRO A 203 5.74 -14.07 4.92
C PRO A 203 5.38 -15.42 4.26
N TRP A 204 6.32 -15.95 3.46
CA TRP A 204 6.38 -17.34 2.97
C TRP A 204 5.14 -17.81 2.19
N GLY A 205 4.49 -16.93 1.46
CA GLY A 205 3.32 -17.27 0.67
C GLY A 205 2.08 -17.61 1.50
N LEU A 206 2.05 -17.28 2.78
CA LEU A 206 0.87 -17.47 3.63
C LEU A 206 -0.41 -16.86 3.05
N PRO A 207 -0.39 -15.63 2.47
CA PRO A 207 -1.60 -15.06 1.88
C PRO A 207 -2.23 -15.96 0.81
N THR A 208 -1.43 -16.57 -0.06
CA THR A 208 -1.89 -17.52 -1.09
C THR A 208 -2.54 -18.75 -0.48
N ARG A 209 -1.90 -19.34 0.55
CA ARG A 209 -2.43 -20.54 1.23
C ARG A 209 -3.75 -20.28 1.95
N ILE A 210 -3.88 -19.08 2.56
CA ILE A 210 -5.09 -18.69 3.31
C ILE A 210 -6.24 -18.35 2.37
N THR A 211 -5.98 -17.58 1.32
CA THR A 211 -7.01 -17.08 0.40
C THR A 211 -7.36 -18.08 -0.69
N ARG A 212 -6.41 -18.93 -1.07
CA ARG A 212 -6.40 -19.77 -2.28
C ARG A 212 -6.42 -18.95 -3.57
N TRP A 213 -5.99 -17.67 -3.49
CA TRP A 213 -5.82 -16.83 -4.66
C TRP A 213 -4.44 -17.03 -5.25
N ARG A 214 -4.33 -16.87 -6.56
CA ARG A 214 -3.08 -17.01 -7.28
C ARG A 214 -2.17 -15.83 -6.95
N ARG A 215 -0.95 -16.13 -6.56
CA ARG A 215 0.13 -15.15 -6.43
C ARG A 215 0.66 -14.83 -7.83
N ALA A 216 0.77 -13.56 -8.17
CA ALA A 216 1.21 -13.12 -9.49
C ALA A 216 2.75 -13.02 -9.63
N THR A 217 3.48 -12.89 -8.53
CA THR A 217 4.95 -12.80 -8.50
C THR A 217 5.52 -13.47 -7.25
N ASP A 218 6.69 -14.12 -7.37
CA ASP A 218 7.42 -14.74 -6.25
C ASP A 218 8.56 -13.86 -5.73
N ALA A 219 8.59 -12.57 -6.11
CA ALA A 219 9.64 -11.65 -5.74
C ALA A 219 9.80 -11.53 -4.22
N LEU A 220 11.06 -11.47 -3.77
CA LEU A 220 11.43 -11.08 -2.42
C LEU A 220 11.52 -9.55 -2.39
N THR A 221 10.89 -8.92 -1.39
CA THR A 221 10.74 -7.46 -1.36
C THR A 221 11.42 -6.79 -0.18
N TYR A 222 11.64 -7.50 0.92
CA TYR A 222 12.14 -6.93 2.17
C TYR A 222 13.38 -7.66 2.69
N PRO A 223 14.38 -6.96 3.27
CA PRO A 223 14.59 -5.52 3.11
C PRO A 223 15.09 -5.19 1.68
N SER A 224 14.82 -3.99 1.18
CA SER A 224 15.06 -3.63 -0.23
C SER A 224 16.52 -3.75 -0.67
N TRP A 225 17.49 -3.53 0.22
CA TRP A 225 18.95 -3.63 -0.07
C TRP A 225 19.46 -5.08 -0.11
N LYS A 226 18.77 -6.04 0.52
CA LYS A 226 19.12 -7.47 0.51
C LYS A 226 17.85 -8.29 0.72
N PRO A 227 17.00 -8.42 -0.30
CA PRO A 227 15.71 -9.09 -0.15
C PRO A 227 15.84 -10.52 0.33
N ALA A 228 15.12 -10.86 1.39
CA ALA A 228 15.12 -12.17 2.02
C ALA A 228 13.68 -12.67 2.30
N ILE A 229 12.70 -11.78 2.35
CA ILE A 229 11.31 -12.08 2.68
C ILE A 229 10.39 -11.38 1.67
N SER A 230 9.26 -12.03 1.35
CA SER A 230 8.14 -11.39 0.67
C SER A 230 7.09 -11.04 1.70
N PHE A 231 6.82 -9.74 1.85
CA PHE A 231 5.66 -9.22 2.57
C PHE A 231 4.64 -8.61 1.62
N ASP A 232 5.10 -8.22 0.43
CA ASP A 232 4.30 -7.59 -0.60
C ASP A 232 3.79 -8.63 -1.59
N TYR A 233 2.51 -8.54 -1.91
CA TYR A 233 1.84 -9.49 -2.79
C TYR A 233 0.92 -8.79 -3.77
N ILE A 234 0.79 -9.40 -4.96
CA ILE A 234 -0.31 -9.18 -5.89
C ILE A 234 -1.04 -10.51 -6.01
N LEU A 235 -2.25 -10.57 -5.48
CA LEU A 235 -3.09 -11.76 -5.49
C LEU A 235 -4.23 -11.57 -6.48
N LEU A 236 -4.39 -12.53 -7.38
CA LEU A 236 -5.43 -12.55 -8.37
C LEU A 236 -6.35 -13.75 -8.12
N ARG A 237 -7.65 -13.53 -8.32
CA ARG A 237 -8.61 -14.61 -8.23
C ARG A 237 -8.64 -15.41 -9.54
N ASP A 238 -9.05 -16.67 -9.47
CA ASP A 238 -9.14 -17.59 -10.63
C ASP A 238 -9.92 -16.97 -11.81
N GLY A 239 -9.42 -17.17 -13.02
CA GLY A 239 -10.00 -16.68 -14.27
C GLY A 239 -9.39 -15.39 -14.82
N ALA A 240 -8.42 -14.78 -14.14
CA ALA A 240 -7.62 -13.73 -14.77
C ALA A 240 -6.56 -14.38 -15.68
N ASP A 241 -6.70 -14.18 -17.00
CA ASP A 241 -5.66 -14.52 -17.95
C ASP A 241 -4.41 -13.67 -17.65
N LEU A 242 -3.45 -14.28 -16.98
CA LEU A 242 -2.15 -13.66 -16.76
C LEU A 242 -1.27 -13.89 -17.96
N GLN A 243 -1.20 -12.94 -18.85
CA GLN A 243 -0.01 -12.69 -19.63
C GLN A 243 0.99 -11.91 -18.76
N SER A 244 1.24 -12.42 -17.53
CA SER A 244 2.03 -11.68 -16.56
C SER A 244 3.50 -11.80 -16.88
N VAL A 245 4.07 -10.74 -17.39
CA VAL A 245 5.50 -10.50 -17.29
C VAL A 245 5.76 -9.96 -15.90
N GLU A 246 6.41 -10.76 -15.05
CA GLU A 246 6.90 -10.29 -13.76
C GLU A 246 7.96 -9.22 -14.01
N VAL A 247 7.70 -8.01 -13.53
CA VAL A 247 8.71 -6.96 -13.52
C VAL A 247 9.09 -6.73 -12.07
N VAL A 248 10.19 -7.35 -11.67
CA VAL A 248 10.81 -7.01 -10.37
C VAL A 248 11.51 -5.68 -10.55
N ALA A 249 11.04 -4.66 -9.89
CA ALA A 249 11.69 -3.37 -9.94
C ALA A 249 13.09 -3.45 -9.31
N PRO A 250 14.05 -2.69 -9.84
CA PRO A 250 15.36 -2.59 -9.25
C PRO A 250 15.28 -2.03 -7.83
N GLN A 251 16.34 -2.19 -7.05
CA GLN A 251 16.45 -1.50 -5.78
C GLN A 251 16.29 -0.01 -6.00
N MET A 252 15.30 0.59 -5.35
CA MET A 252 15.12 2.03 -5.33
C MET A 252 16.05 2.65 -4.27
N ALA A 253 16.44 3.92 -4.46
CA ALA A 253 17.21 4.66 -3.46
C ALA A 253 16.34 5.09 -2.26
N MET A 254 15.12 4.61 -2.19
CA MET A 254 14.12 4.93 -1.17
C MET A 254 13.31 3.70 -0.80
N SER A 255 12.70 3.74 0.37
CA SER A 255 11.94 2.67 1.01
C SER A 255 12.76 1.41 1.32
N ASP A 256 12.44 0.78 2.42
CA ASP A 256 12.97 -0.53 2.83
C ASP A 256 12.25 -1.72 2.17
N HIS A 257 11.23 -1.45 1.35
CA HIS A 257 10.56 -2.42 0.49
C HIS A 257 10.86 -2.19 -1.00
N ARG A 258 11.00 -3.26 -1.76
CA ARG A 258 11.02 -3.20 -3.22
C ARG A 258 9.61 -3.18 -3.79
N PRO A 259 9.32 -2.33 -4.79
CA PRO A 259 8.06 -2.42 -5.50
C PRO A 259 7.95 -3.73 -6.28
N ILE A 260 6.74 -4.21 -6.48
CA ILE A 260 6.42 -5.34 -7.35
C ILE A 260 5.43 -4.91 -8.42
N SER A 261 5.65 -5.33 -9.64
CA SER A 261 4.81 -4.97 -10.78
C SER A 261 4.41 -6.21 -11.58
N ILE A 262 3.25 -6.15 -12.20
CA ILE A 262 2.77 -7.13 -13.18
C ILE A 262 2.06 -6.42 -14.32
N ASP A 263 2.05 -7.05 -15.50
CA ASP A 263 1.22 -6.63 -16.64
C ASP A 263 -0.03 -7.53 -16.70
N ILE A 264 -1.23 -6.96 -16.66
CA ILE A 264 -2.54 -7.64 -16.69
C ILE A 264 -3.48 -7.02 -17.70
#